data_3df89b28f87e3252d774a0db71ea7f2e
#
_entry.id   3df89b28f87e3252d774a0db71ea7f2e
#
_cell.length_a   1.000
_cell.length_b   1.000
_cell.length_c   1.000
_cell.angle_alpha   90.00
_cell.angle_beta   90.00
_cell.angle_gamma   90.00
#
_symmetry.space_group_name_H-M   'P 1'
#
loop_
_entity.id
_entity.type
_entity.pdbx_description
1 polymer ?
#
loop_
_entity_poly.entity_id
_entity_poly.type
_entity_poly.pdbx_seq_one_letter_code
_entity_poly.pdbx_strand_id
1 'polypeptide(L)'
;MKNKSFISFFICLISLAQFSCVPKNNSKRIIVASAGKVESLDPAGVEKLKSLQLLASLGDTLYVLNSDGELVPQLALGLPIISDDKLKITINLRDNIYFHDGTQFDAEAMKFSIDRFRRIGEHKYILGNKINYIEAPSKFKLVIILNKPSSSINALLTSINLTPISPTFYKDYSDK
;
A
#
# COMPACT_ATOMS: atom_id res chain seq x y z
N MET A 1 -28.36 -55.64 -40.48
CA MET A 1 -28.36 -55.48 -39.01
C MET A 1 -27.05 -55.03 -38.39
N LYS A 2 -25.96 -54.82 -39.15
CA LYS A 2 -24.62 -54.43 -38.60
C LYS A 2 -24.38 -52.95 -38.31
N ASN A 3 -25.21 -52.04 -38.84
CA ASN A 3 -24.99 -50.56 -38.69
C ASN A 3 -25.51 -49.93 -37.39
N LYS A 4 -26.48 -50.54 -36.75
CA LYS A 4 -27.05 -49.97 -35.49
C LYS A 4 -26.09 -50.10 -34.28
N SER A 5 -25.32 -51.17 -34.21
CA SER A 5 -24.32 -51.37 -33.12
C SER A 5 -23.13 -50.43 -33.20
N PHE A 6 -22.73 -50.06 -34.41
CA PHE A 6 -21.58 -49.13 -34.64
C PHE A 6 -21.96 -47.69 -34.30
N ILE A 7 -23.20 -47.25 -34.59
CA ILE A 7 -23.71 -45.93 -34.28
C ILE A 7 -23.87 -45.79 -32.74
N SER A 8 -24.37 -46.84 -32.07
CA SER A 8 -24.51 -46.81 -30.59
C SER A 8 -23.17 -46.74 -29.88
N PHE A 9 -22.12 -47.38 -30.38
CA PHE A 9 -20.78 -47.33 -29.84
C PHE A 9 -20.12 -45.95 -30.03
N PHE A 10 -20.38 -45.29 -31.18
CA PHE A 10 -19.86 -43.95 -31.47
C PHE A 10 -20.53 -42.84 -30.65
N ILE A 11 -21.81 -42.96 -30.37
CA ILE A 11 -22.56 -42.06 -29.46
C ILE A 11 -22.07 -42.18 -28.02
N CYS A 12 -21.75 -43.38 -27.56
CA CYS A 12 -21.21 -43.64 -26.22
C CYS A 12 -19.78 -43.04 -26.06
N LEU A 13 -18.96 -43.03 -27.13
CA LEU A 13 -17.62 -42.47 -27.11
C LEU A 13 -17.63 -40.94 -27.06
N ILE A 14 -18.62 -40.29 -27.70
CA ILE A 14 -18.77 -38.82 -27.71
C ILE A 14 -19.29 -38.32 -26.34
N SER A 15 -20.10 -39.10 -25.64
CA SER A 15 -20.57 -38.71 -24.29
C SER A 15 -19.50 -38.78 -23.20
N LEU A 16 -18.43 -39.53 -23.39
CA LEU A 16 -17.27 -39.61 -22.48
C LEU A 16 -16.29 -38.42 -22.63
N ALA A 17 -16.33 -37.70 -23.77
CA ALA A 17 -15.47 -36.57 -24.01
C ALA A 17 -15.93 -35.24 -23.35
N GLN A 18 -17.13 -35.23 -22.73
CA GLN A 18 -17.71 -34.02 -22.09
C GLN A 18 -17.22 -33.80 -20.65
N PHE A 19 -16.41 -34.69 -20.07
CA PHE A 19 -16.03 -34.61 -18.66
C PHE A 19 -14.69 -33.90 -18.40
N SER A 20 -14.15 -33.15 -19.37
CA SER A 20 -12.83 -32.58 -19.22
C SER A 20 -12.83 -31.06 -19.30
N CYS A 21 -13.43 -30.39 -18.32
CA CYS A 21 -13.03 -29.04 -17.89
C CYS A 21 -13.80 -28.65 -16.61
N VAL A 22 -13.45 -29.24 -15.49
CA VAL A 22 -13.73 -28.61 -14.19
C VAL A 22 -12.62 -27.61 -13.95
N PRO A 23 -12.86 -26.30 -13.97
CA PRO A 23 -11.85 -25.33 -13.59
C PRO A 23 -11.49 -25.61 -12.13
N LYS A 24 -10.21 -25.93 -11.87
CA LYS A 24 -9.66 -26.09 -10.53
C LYS A 24 -9.81 -24.74 -9.84
N ASN A 25 -10.90 -24.57 -9.10
CA ASN A 25 -11.17 -23.33 -8.37
C ASN A 25 -10.17 -23.23 -7.22
N ASN A 26 -9.07 -22.53 -7.43
CA ASN A 26 -8.17 -22.11 -6.35
C ASN A 26 -8.88 -21.00 -5.56
N SER A 27 -9.67 -21.40 -4.59
CA SER A 27 -10.59 -20.59 -3.78
C SER A 27 -9.95 -19.51 -2.89
N LYS A 28 -8.68 -19.17 -3.09
CA LYS A 28 -7.96 -18.10 -2.34
C LYS A 28 -7.57 -16.89 -3.19
N ARG A 29 -8.12 -16.76 -4.41
CA ARG A 29 -7.76 -15.68 -5.32
C ARG A 29 -8.92 -14.71 -5.45
N ILE A 30 -8.71 -13.47 -5.07
CA ILE A 30 -9.62 -12.35 -5.34
C ILE A 30 -9.19 -11.73 -6.66
N ILE A 31 -10.12 -11.59 -7.61
CA ILE A 31 -9.89 -10.94 -8.90
C ILE A 31 -10.67 -9.62 -8.89
N VAL A 32 -9.92 -8.51 -8.96
CA VAL A 32 -10.52 -7.18 -9.09
C VAL A 32 -10.30 -6.71 -10.51
N ALA A 33 -11.39 -6.50 -11.24
CA ALA A 33 -11.37 -5.94 -12.59
C ALA A 33 -11.68 -4.43 -12.52
N SER A 34 -10.88 -3.63 -13.21
CA SER A 34 -11.07 -2.18 -13.28
C SER A 34 -10.79 -1.68 -14.69
N ALA A 35 -11.62 -0.75 -15.18
CA ALA A 35 -11.35 -0.04 -16.42
C ALA A 35 -10.24 1.01 -16.20
N GLY A 36 -9.28 1.08 -17.14
CA GLY A 36 -8.18 2.03 -17.13
C GLY A 36 -6.82 1.40 -16.84
N LYS A 37 -5.77 2.11 -17.24
CA LYS A 37 -4.39 1.69 -17.10
C LYS A 37 -3.85 2.06 -15.71
N VAL A 38 -3.15 1.15 -15.07
CA VAL A 38 -2.29 1.43 -13.90
C VAL A 38 -0.93 1.83 -14.44
N GLU A 39 -0.50 3.06 -14.18
CA GLU A 39 0.77 3.60 -14.70
C GLU A 39 1.91 3.37 -13.73
N SER A 40 1.66 3.52 -12.43
CA SER A 40 2.66 3.32 -11.38
C SER A 40 2.00 2.82 -10.10
N LEU A 41 2.75 2.08 -9.30
CA LEU A 41 2.42 1.71 -7.92
C LEU A 41 3.42 2.32 -6.92
N ASP A 42 4.31 3.18 -7.39
CA ASP A 42 5.21 3.92 -6.52
C ASP A 42 4.44 5.03 -5.78
N PRO A 43 4.31 4.95 -4.43
CA PRO A 43 3.54 5.94 -3.68
C PRO A 43 4.00 7.37 -3.94
N ALA A 44 5.29 7.61 -4.10
CA ALA A 44 5.83 8.95 -4.33
C ALA A 44 5.46 9.52 -5.71
N GLY A 45 5.28 8.66 -6.74
CA GLY A 45 5.01 9.06 -8.12
C GLY A 45 3.56 8.84 -8.58
N VAL A 46 2.67 8.39 -7.71
CA VAL A 46 1.28 8.08 -8.08
C VAL A 46 0.40 9.34 -8.06
N GLU A 47 -0.21 9.63 -9.21
CA GLU A 47 -1.17 10.72 -9.37
C GLU A 47 -2.55 10.26 -9.89
N LYS A 48 -2.55 9.22 -10.71
CA LYS A 48 -3.77 8.76 -11.37
C LYS A 48 -4.69 8.02 -10.41
N LEU A 49 -5.97 8.35 -10.44
CA LEU A 49 -6.99 7.80 -9.54
C LEU A 49 -6.97 6.25 -9.48
N LYS A 50 -6.79 5.59 -10.63
CA LYS A 50 -6.75 4.12 -10.68
C LYS A 50 -5.55 3.52 -9.96
N SER A 51 -4.40 4.15 -10.11
CA SER A 51 -3.18 3.74 -9.39
C SER A 51 -3.31 4.01 -7.89
N LEU A 52 -3.89 5.16 -7.49
CA LEU A 52 -4.17 5.48 -6.08
C LEU A 52 -5.16 4.47 -5.45
N GLN A 53 -6.23 4.11 -6.16
CA GLN A 53 -7.21 3.11 -5.69
C GLN A 53 -6.57 1.74 -5.49
N LEU A 54 -5.70 1.33 -6.41
CA LEU A 54 -4.99 0.06 -6.29
C LEU A 54 -3.96 0.11 -5.15
N LEU A 55 -3.19 1.20 -5.06
CA LEU A 55 -2.23 1.39 -3.96
C LEU A 55 -2.90 1.34 -2.59
N ALA A 56 -4.09 1.94 -2.43
CA ALA A 56 -4.88 1.87 -1.21
C ALA A 56 -5.35 0.45 -0.84
N SER A 57 -5.31 -0.49 -1.80
CA SER A 57 -5.62 -1.91 -1.56
C SER A 57 -4.37 -2.74 -1.26
N LEU A 58 -3.18 -2.20 -1.48
CA LEU A 58 -1.90 -2.90 -1.35
C LEU A 58 -1.09 -2.45 -0.14
N GLY A 59 -1.34 -1.26 0.38
CA GLY A 59 -0.57 -0.71 1.48
C GLY A 59 -1.39 0.20 2.39
N ASP A 60 -0.95 0.29 3.61
CA ASP A 60 -1.55 1.09 4.67
C ASP A 60 -0.79 2.40 4.86
N THR A 61 -1.47 3.41 5.40
CA THR A 61 -0.90 4.68 5.82
C THR A 61 -0.70 4.73 7.35
N LEU A 62 -0.04 5.76 7.87
CA LEU A 62 0.08 5.93 9.33
C LEU A 62 -1.28 6.07 9.99
N TYR A 63 -2.17 6.80 9.35
CA TYR A 63 -3.53 7.10 9.82
C TYR A 63 -4.52 7.09 8.65
N VAL A 64 -5.79 6.92 8.98
CA VAL A 64 -6.93 7.15 8.07
C VAL A 64 -7.92 8.10 8.73
N LEU A 65 -8.83 8.66 7.97
CA LEU A 65 -9.98 9.40 8.52
C LEU A 65 -11.20 8.48 8.57
N ASN A 66 -11.93 8.49 9.67
CA ASN A 66 -13.23 7.85 9.77
C ASN A 66 -14.32 8.70 9.09
N SER A 67 -15.59 8.23 9.11
CA SER A 67 -16.74 8.95 8.56
C SER A 67 -16.97 10.35 9.17
N ASP A 68 -16.53 10.55 10.39
CA ASP A 68 -16.70 11.80 11.14
C ASP A 68 -15.51 12.77 10.93
N GLY A 69 -14.52 12.33 10.11
CA GLY A 69 -13.31 13.10 9.80
C GLY A 69 -12.25 13.05 10.91
N GLU A 70 -12.38 12.11 11.85
CA GLU A 70 -11.42 11.94 12.93
C GLU A 70 -10.26 11.03 12.49
N LEU A 71 -9.09 11.29 13.05
CA LEU A 71 -7.87 10.55 12.78
C LEU A 71 -7.88 9.20 13.49
N VAL A 72 -7.79 8.11 12.72
CA VAL A 72 -7.76 6.74 13.23
C VAL A 72 -6.38 6.12 12.95
N PRO A 73 -5.68 5.59 13.96
CA PRO A 73 -4.39 4.94 13.78
C PRO A 73 -4.50 3.66 12.92
N GLN A 74 -3.58 3.49 11.96
CA GLN A 74 -3.45 2.31 11.10
C GLN A 74 -2.08 1.64 11.30
N LEU A 75 -1.00 2.19 10.75
CA LEU A 75 0.37 1.74 11.05
C LEU A 75 0.91 2.35 12.35
N ALA A 76 0.34 3.47 12.79
CA ALA A 76 0.60 4.02 14.10
C ALA A 76 -0.08 3.20 15.20
N LEU A 77 0.53 3.13 16.39
CA LEU A 77 -0.03 2.46 17.57
C LEU A 77 -1.13 3.29 18.26
N GLY A 78 -1.08 4.61 18.14
CA GLY A 78 -2.02 5.57 18.72
C GLY A 78 -1.99 6.92 18.02
N LEU A 79 -2.75 7.89 18.53
CA LEU A 79 -2.74 9.25 17.98
C LEU A 79 -1.36 9.89 18.12
N PRO A 80 -1.00 10.85 17.23
CA PRO A 80 0.28 11.55 17.30
C PRO A 80 0.34 12.41 18.56
N ILE A 81 1.50 12.43 19.20
CA ILE A 81 1.80 13.31 20.34
C ILE A 81 2.44 14.57 19.77
N ILE A 82 1.76 15.70 19.97
CA ILE A 82 2.19 17.01 19.45
C ILE A 82 2.72 17.83 20.62
N SER A 83 3.90 18.44 20.46
CA SER A 83 4.49 19.35 21.45
C SER A 83 3.68 20.65 21.59
N ASP A 84 3.85 21.37 22.70
CA ASP A 84 3.11 22.60 23.01
C ASP A 84 3.36 23.70 21.94
N ASP A 85 4.57 23.79 21.42
CA ASP A 85 4.95 24.70 20.33
C ASP A 85 4.46 24.24 18.94
N LYS A 86 3.84 23.04 18.86
CA LYS A 86 3.32 22.41 17.63
C LYS A 86 4.37 22.18 16.54
N LEU A 87 5.66 22.14 16.91
CA LEU A 87 6.75 21.91 15.97
C LEU A 87 7.24 20.47 15.94
N LYS A 88 6.98 19.71 17.02
CA LYS A 88 7.41 18.31 17.13
C LYS A 88 6.20 17.38 17.19
N ILE A 89 6.21 16.36 16.31
CA ILE A 89 5.18 15.34 16.25
C ILE A 89 5.86 14.00 16.50
N THR A 90 5.46 13.32 17.56
CA THR A 90 5.96 11.99 17.90
C THR A 90 4.88 10.95 17.60
N ILE A 91 5.25 9.91 16.85
CA ILE A 91 4.38 8.82 16.43
C ILE A 91 5.00 7.51 16.89
N ASN A 92 4.28 6.76 17.72
CA ASN A 92 4.63 5.40 18.04
C ASN A 92 4.05 4.47 16.97
N LEU A 93 4.87 3.54 16.46
CA LEU A 93 4.50 2.62 15.38
C LEU A 93 4.16 1.23 15.95
N ARG A 94 3.36 0.47 15.21
CA ARG A 94 3.12 -0.96 15.49
C ARG A 94 4.38 -1.76 15.21
N ASP A 95 4.64 -2.79 15.99
CA ASP A 95 5.88 -3.60 15.95
C ASP A 95 5.72 -4.93 15.21
N ASN A 96 4.49 -5.31 14.84
CA ASN A 96 4.16 -6.59 14.21
C ASN A 96 3.77 -6.45 12.74
N ILE A 97 4.23 -5.41 12.07
CA ILE A 97 3.94 -5.13 10.65
C ILE A 97 5.15 -5.51 9.79
N TYR A 98 4.87 -6.10 8.65
CA TYR A 98 5.89 -6.53 7.68
C TYR A 98 5.51 -6.08 6.28
N PHE A 99 6.52 -5.74 5.50
CA PHE A 99 6.37 -5.50 4.06
C PHE A 99 6.15 -6.82 3.31
N HIS A 100 5.72 -6.72 2.05
CA HIS A 100 5.48 -7.89 1.21
C HIS A 100 6.76 -8.69 0.87
N ASP A 101 7.94 -8.08 1.04
CA ASP A 101 9.24 -8.74 0.91
C ASP A 101 9.70 -9.46 2.19
N GLY A 102 8.88 -9.43 3.24
CA GLY A 102 9.15 -10.05 4.54
C GLY A 102 10.01 -9.19 5.48
N THR A 103 10.49 -8.02 5.06
CA THR A 103 11.20 -7.11 5.95
C THR A 103 10.25 -6.43 6.93
N GLN A 104 10.68 -6.15 8.14
CA GLN A 104 9.84 -5.53 9.15
C GLN A 104 9.67 -4.03 8.87
N PHE A 105 8.44 -3.53 8.99
CA PHE A 105 8.15 -2.10 9.01
C PHE A 105 8.63 -1.48 10.32
N ASP A 106 9.34 -0.37 10.24
CA ASP A 106 9.87 0.37 11.37
C ASP A 106 9.96 1.88 11.10
N ALA A 107 10.48 2.63 12.06
CA ALA A 107 10.60 4.09 11.96
C ALA A 107 11.60 4.53 10.88
N GLU A 108 12.65 3.76 10.63
CA GLU A 108 13.61 4.06 9.55
C GLU A 108 12.99 3.86 8.18
N ALA A 109 12.18 2.80 7.99
CA ALA A 109 11.43 2.59 6.75
C ALA A 109 10.41 3.69 6.49
N MET A 110 9.70 4.14 7.53
CA MET A 110 8.76 5.26 7.41
C MET A 110 9.48 6.59 7.09
N LYS A 111 10.58 6.87 7.80
CA LYS A 111 11.45 8.02 7.55
C LYS A 111 11.95 8.01 6.10
N PHE A 112 12.48 6.89 5.63
CA PHE A 112 12.93 6.71 4.25
C PHE A 112 11.83 7.05 3.24
N SER A 113 10.60 6.56 3.48
CA SER A 113 9.46 6.77 2.58
C SER A 113 9.03 8.23 2.52
N ILE A 114 8.96 8.91 3.66
CA ILE A 114 8.62 10.35 3.72
C ILE A 114 9.74 11.20 3.09
N ASP A 115 11.01 10.92 3.41
CA ASP A 115 12.14 11.67 2.83
C ASP A 115 12.24 11.45 1.32
N ARG A 116 11.93 10.24 0.85
CA ARG A 116 11.85 9.96 -0.56
C ARG A 116 10.72 10.74 -1.24
N PHE A 117 9.50 10.76 -0.67
CA PHE A 117 8.39 11.57 -1.17
C PHE A 117 8.76 13.05 -1.25
N ARG A 118 9.40 13.59 -0.22
CA ARG A 118 9.86 15.00 -0.19
C ARG A 118 10.88 15.32 -1.28
N ARG A 119 11.68 14.36 -1.69
CA ARG A 119 12.75 14.54 -2.68
C ARG A 119 12.22 14.41 -4.11
N ILE A 120 11.49 13.36 -4.41
CA ILE A 120 11.12 12.98 -5.79
C ILE A 120 9.63 12.92 -6.04
N GLY A 121 8.78 13.02 -5.01
CA GLY A 121 7.33 12.93 -5.17
C GLY A 121 6.78 14.01 -6.11
N GLU A 122 5.81 13.64 -6.94
CA GLU A 122 5.12 14.58 -7.83
C GLU A 122 4.43 15.71 -7.03
N HIS A 123 3.87 15.35 -5.88
CA HIS A 123 3.23 16.29 -4.96
C HIS A 123 4.11 16.70 -3.78
N LYS A 124 5.45 16.61 -3.93
CA LYS A 124 6.42 16.95 -2.86
C LYS A 124 6.23 18.36 -2.28
N TYR A 125 5.69 19.30 -3.05
CA TYR A 125 5.39 20.66 -2.59
C TYR A 125 4.37 20.70 -1.43
N ILE A 126 3.51 19.69 -1.30
CA ILE A 126 2.53 19.59 -0.20
C ILE A 126 3.22 19.47 1.16
N LEU A 127 4.28 18.67 1.23
CA LEU A 127 5.13 18.51 2.41
C LEU A 127 6.33 19.47 2.40
N GLY A 128 6.77 19.89 1.24
CA GLY A 128 7.99 20.59 0.90
C GLY A 128 8.66 21.39 2.04
N ASN A 129 8.13 22.57 2.32
CA ASN A 129 8.67 23.46 3.35
C ASN A 129 8.04 23.26 4.75
N LYS A 130 7.19 22.26 4.95
CA LYS A 130 6.52 22.03 6.26
C LYS A 130 7.40 21.23 7.20
N ILE A 131 8.04 20.18 6.70
CA ILE A 131 8.90 19.31 7.49
C ILE A 131 10.35 19.83 7.39
N ASN A 132 10.95 20.07 8.54
CA ASN A 132 12.37 20.37 8.65
C ASN A 132 13.18 19.08 8.47
N TYR A 133 13.05 18.16 9.41
CA TYR A 133 13.69 16.83 9.34
C TYR A 133 12.86 15.78 10.07
N ILE A 134 13.25 14.53 9.90
CA ILE A 134 12.60 13.35 10.48
C ILE A 134 13.66 12.53 11.19
N GLU A 135 13.32 12.06 12.38
CA GLU A 135 14.16 11.20 13.20
C GLU A 135 13.47 9.86 13.47
N ALA A 136 14.26 8.82 13.62
CA ALA A 136 13.86 7.51 14.11
C ALA A 136 14.66 7.19 15.40
N PRO A 137 14.33 7.82 16.55
CA PRO A 137 15.14 7.68 17.77
C PRO A 137 15.09 6.27 18.37
N SER A 138 14.13 5.47 17.95
CA SER A 138 14.08 4.03 18.24
C SER A 138 13.32 3.31 17.14
N LYS A 139 13.41 1.98 17.11
CA LYS A 139 12.87 1.14 16.06
C LYS A 139 11.39 1.42 15.72
N PHE A 140 10.58 1.74 16.71
CA PHE A 140 9.14 1.97 16.54
C PHE A 140 8.71 3.36 17.01
N LYS A 141 9.61 4.34 16.95
CA LYS A 141 9.29 5.73 17.25
C LYS A 141 9.78 6.64 16.14
N LEU A 142 8.84 7.30 15.49
CA LEU A 142 9.07 8.32 14.48
C LEU A 142 8.87 9.70 15.09
N VAL A 143 9.77 10.63 14.80
CA VAL A 143 9.65 12.03 15.19
C VAL A 143 9.75 12.91 13.95
N ILE A 144 8.75 13.75 13.74
CA ILE A 144 8.71 14.71 12.65
C ILE A 144 8.86 16.11 13.25
N ILE A 145 9.86 16.85 12.79
CA ILE A 145 10.10 18.23 13.18
C ILE A 145 9.64 19.14 12.05
N LEU A 146 8.79 20.10 12.37
CA LEU A 146 8.23 21.05 11.44
C LEU A 146 9.01 22.38 11.45
N ASN A 147 9.06 23.06 10.30
CA ASN A 147 9.61 24.41 10.19
C ASN A 147 8.72 25.47 10.85
N LYS A 148 7.41 25.23 10.87
CA LYS A 148 6.39 26.07 11.50
C LYS A 148 5.16 25.23 11.84
N PRO A 149 4.34 25.64 12.82
CA PRO A 149 3.10 24.96 13.14
C PRO A 149 2.19 24.79 11.92
N SER A 150 1.58 23.61 11.77
CA SER A 150 0.73 23.31 10.62
C SER A 150 -0.51 22.54 11.07
N SER A 151 -1.68 23.12 10.85
CA SER A 151 -2.98 22.45 11.13
C SER A 151 -3.27 21.32 10.15
N SER A 152 -2.65 21.33 8.96
CA SER A 152 -2.88 20.32 7.93
C SER A 152 -2.02 19.06 8.08
N ILE A 153 -1.16 18.98 9.09
CA ILE A 153 -0.22 17.86 9.22
C ILE A 153 -0.96 16.52 9.43
N ASN A 154 -2.03 16.50 10.20
CA ASN A 154 -2.82 15.30 10.42
C ASN A 154 -3.40 14.76 9.11
N ALA A 155 -3.95 15.64 8.26
CA ALA A 155 -4.44 15.27 6.94
C ALA A 155 -3.32 14.72 6.03
N LEU A 156 -2.11 15.28 6.13
CA LEU A 156 -0.96 14.78 5.38
C LEU A 156 -0.55 13.38 5.82
N LEU A 157 -0.65 13.06 7.11
CA LEU A 157 -0.32 11.73 7.64
C LEU A 157 -1.30 10.63 7.20
N THR A 158 -2.45 11.00 6.61
CA THR A 158 -3.41 10.06 6.00
C THR A 158 -3.22 9.91 4.49
N SER A 159 -2.27 10.64 3.89
CA SER A 159 -2.06 10.62 2.44
C SER A 159 -1.54 9.27 1.97
N ILE A 160 -2.23 8.68 0.98
CA ILE A 160 -1.82 7.43 0.33
C ILE A 160 -0.42 7.52 -0.31
N ASN A 161 0.01 8.72 -0.69
CA ASN A 161 1.35 8.96 -1.21
C ASN A 161 2.45 8.80 -0.15
N LEU A 162 2.10 8.73 1.13
CA LEU A 162 2.99 8.43 2.25
C LEU A 162 2.91 6.96 2.70
N THR A 163 2.26 6.08 1.92
CA THR A 163 2.35 4.64 2.15
C THR A 163 3.82 4.22 2.20
N PRO A 164 4.27 3.56 3.27
CA PRO A 164 5.67 3.18 3.39
C PRO A 164 6.03 2.08 2.39
N ILE A 165 7.28 2.12 1.97
CA ILE A 165 7.90 1.14 1.08
C ILE A 165 9.11 0.53 1.78
N SER A 166 9.43 -0.72 1.42
CA SER A 166 10.63 -1.38 1.93
C SER A 166 11.91 -0.70 1.40
N PRO A 167 12.77 -0.16 2.28
CA PRO A 167 14.06 0.40 1.84
C PRO A 167 14.97 -0.64 1.20
N THR A 168 14.89 -1.89 1.62
CA THR A 168 15.67 -3.01 1.09
C THR A 168 15.32 -3.27 -0.37
N PHE A 169 14.02 -3.41 -0.65
CA PHE A 169 13.54 -3.61 -2.01
C PHE A 169 13.94 -2.47 -2.95
N TYR A 170 13.87 -1.22 -2.48
CA TYR A 170 14.19 -0.06 -3.31
C TYR A 170 15.70 0.10 -3.57
N LYS A 171 16.57 -0.25 -2.64
CA LYS A 171 18.03 -0.24 -2.85
C LYS A 171 18.42 -1.23 -3.95
N ASP A 172 17.81 -2.41 -3.96
CA ASP A 172 18.09 -3.44 -4.97
C ASP A 172 17.57 -3.08 -6.37
N TYR A 173 16.59 -2.17 -6.48
CA TYR A 173 15.97 -1.77 -7.76
C TYR A 173 16.47 -0.43 -8.30
N SER A 174 16.93 0.49 -7.45
CA SER A 174 17.38 1.83 -7.88
C SER A 174 18.78 1.83 -8.48
N ASP A 175 19.53 0.74 -8.31
CA ASP A 175 20.90 0.58 -8.82
C ASP A 175 20.94 -0.20 -10.15
N LYS A 176 19.78 -0.42 -10.79
CA LYS A 176 19.62 -1.01 -12.12
C LYS A 176 18.98 -0.02 -13.08
#